data_2fb05950be3fffc1fa74d8fa832a731c
#
_entry.id   2fb05950be3fffc1fa74d8fa832a731c
#
_cell.length_a   1.000
_cell.length_b   1.000
_cell.length_c   1.000
_cell.angle_alpha   90.00
_cell.angle_beta   90.00
_cell.angle_gamma   90.00
#
_symmetry.space_group_name_H-M   'P 1'
#
loop_
_entity.id
_entity.type
_entity.pdbx_description
1 polymer ?
#
loop_
_entity_poly.entity_id
_entity_poly.type
_entity_poly.pdbx_seq_one_letter_code
_entity_poly.pdbx_strand_id
1 'polypeptide(L)'
;MKLSTPDISDKYPEAKALKPILKNLGGRQSFFGPIETLKCPDDNSFVKEQLNSSGDGKILVVDANGIDTVALLGDMIAEAGVKNGWSGIVINGYIRDLDIIGTLDIGVQALGTMPVRSEKKNQGEVGVDISFGGITFKSGD
;
A
#
# COMPACT_ATOMS: atom_id res chain seq x y z
N MET A 1 9.87 8.02 18.70
CA MET A 1 9.16 9.31 18.68
C MET A 1 7.91 9.19 17.84
N LYS A 2 6.79 9.60 18.36
CA LYS A 2 5.54 9.60 17.60
C LYS A 2 5.19 11.03 17.20
N LEU A 3 5.11 11.25 15.89
CA LEU A 3 4.51 12.46 15.35
C LEU A 3 3.18 12.06 14.70
N SER A 4 2.14 12.81 15.02
CA SER A 4 0.87 12.65 14.30
C SER A 4 0.97 13.29 12.92
N THR A 5 0.11 12.90 12.00
CA THR A 5 0.08 13.53 10.68
C THR A 5 -0.24 15.03 10.74
N PRO A 6 -1.15 15.52 11.63
CA PRO A 6 -1.30 16.96 11.83
C PRO A 6 -0.03 17.65 12.29
N ASP A 7 0.71 17.05 13.23
CA ASP A 7 1.98 17.62 13.71
C ASP A 7 3.01 17.72 12.58
N ILE A 8 3.10 16.70 11.73
CA ILE A 8 4.00 16.71 10.56
C ILE A 8 3.60 17.84 9.61
N SER A 9 2.32 17.96 9.31
CA SER A 9 1.82 19.01 8.42
C SER A 9 2.12 20.39 8.94
N ASP A 10 1.94 20.60 10.25
CA ASP A 10 2.18 21.90 10.89
C ASP A 10 3.67 22.24 10.94
N LYS A 11 4.51 21.25 11.21
CA LYS A 11 5.96 21.45 11.38
C LYS A 11 6.71 21.53 10.05
N TYR A 12 6.24 20.80 9.05
CA TYR A 12 6.90 20.69 7.75
C TYR A 12 5.97 21.14 6.63
N PRO A 13 5.94 22.44 6.30
CA PRO A 13 5.04 22.96 5.25
C PRO A 13 5.27 22.32 3.88
N GLU A 14 6.49 21.81 3.63
CA GLU A 14 6.82 21.11 2.37
C GLU A 14 6.26 19.70 2.29
N ALA A 15 5.77 19.13 3.40
CA ALA A 15 5.16 17.80 3.40
C ALA A 15 3.88 17.80 2.57
N LYS A 16 3.75 16.80 1.72
CA LYS A 16 2.59 16.67 0.83
C LYS A 16 1.58 15.72 1.43
N ALA A 17 0.32 16.11 1.43
CA ALA A 17 -0.79 15.27 1.91
C ALA A 17 -1.54 14.69 0.73
N LEU A 18 -1.68 13.37 0.74
CA LEU A 18 -2.55 12.67 -0.20
C LEU A 18 -4.01 13.10 0.06
N LYS A 19 -4.79 13.31 -0.99
CA LYS A 19 -6.23 13.54 -0.83
C LYS A 19 -6.84 12.37 -0.06
N PRO A 20 -7.85 12.61 0.80
CA PRO A 20 -8.39 11.59 1.71
C PRO A 20 -9.30 10.59 0.96
N ILE A 21 -8.74 9.87 0.01
CA ILE A 21 -9.45 8.89 -0.82
C ILE A 21 -9.30 7.46 -0.30
N LEU A 22 -8.33 7.22 0.61
CA LEU A 22 -8.02 5.89 1.11
C LEU A 22 -8.63 5.65 2.49
N LYS A 23 -8.88 4.37 2.77
CA LYS A 23 -9.40 3.89 4.06
C LYS A 23 -8.32 3.08 4.77
N ASN A 24 -8.24 3.19 6.09
CA ASN A 24 -7.39 2.35 6.93
C ASN A 24 -8.04 0.98 7.13
N LEU A 25 -7.45 -0.05 6.57
CA LEU A 25 -8.02 -1.40 6.54
C LEU A 25 -7.14 -2.45 7.24
N GLY A 26 -5.91 -2.10 7.59
CA GLY A 26 -5.00 -3.00 8.31
C GLY A 26 -5.11 -2.90 9.82
N GLY A 27 -4.40 -3.75 10.52
CA GLY A 27 -4.38 -3.74 11.99
C GLY A 27 -3.65 -2.55 12.59
N ARG A 28 -2.67 -1.98 11.87
CA ARG A 28 -2.03 -0.72 12.28
C ARG A 28 -2.79 0.45 11.70
N GLN A 29 -3.23 1.35 12.57
CA GLN A 29 -3.89 2.60 12.14
C GLN A 29 -2.89 3.72 11.86
N SER A 30 -1.66 3.58 12.33
CA SER A 30 -0.59 4.55 12.13
C SER A 30 0.70 3.81 11.79
N PHE A 31 1.37 4.25 10.74
CA PHE A 31 2.60 3.62 10.28
C PHE A 31 3.40 4.61 9.43
N PHE A 32 4.70 4.36 9.32
CA PHE A 32 5.60 5.19 8.53
C PHE A 32 6.79 4.38 8.06
N GLY A 33 7.50 4.90 7.08
CA GLY A 33 8.72 4.28 6.59
C GLY A 33 9.07 4.76 5.18
N PRO A 34 10.24 4.39 4.69
CA PRO A 34 10.63 4.67 3.30
C PRO A 34 9.68 3.97 2.33
N ILE A 35 9.52 4.57 1.17
CA ILE A 35 8.57 4.09 0.17
C ILE A 35 9.28 3.28 -0.91
N GLU A 36 8.71 2.13 -1.27
CA GLU A 36 8.94 1.47 -2.53
C GLU A 36 7.69 1.59 -3.39
N THR A 37 7.85 1.94 -4.65
CA THR A 37 6.72 2.16 -5.56
C THR A 37 6.52 0.97 -6.49
N LEU A 38 5.26 0.75 -6.86
CA LEU A 38 4.86 -0.30 -7.80
C LEU A 38 3.69 0.21 -8.63
N LYS A 39 3.82 0.14 -9.94
CA LYS A 39 2.73 0.41 -10.86
C LYS A 39 2.30 -0.90 -11.49
N CYS A 40 1.02 -1.23 -11.40
CA CYS A 40 0.51 -2.46 -12.00
C CYS A 40 -0.89 -2.23 -12.56
N PRO A 41 -1.32 -3.06 -13.51
CA PRO A 41 -2.72 -3.08 -13.95
C PRO A 41 -3.56 -3.92 -12.97
N ASP A 42 -4.44 -4.75 -13.46
CA ASP A 42 -5.28 -5.66 -12.68
C ASP A 42 -4.56 -6.95 -12.24
N ASP A 43 -3.26 -6.86 -12.05
CA ASP A 43 -2.38 -8.01 -11.81
C ASP A 43 -1.56 -7.77 -10.54
N ASN A 44 -1.70 -8.66 -9.54
CA ASN A 44 -0.99 -8.56 -8.28
C ASN A 44 0.29 -9.39 -8.19
N SER A 45 0.85 -9.84 -9.31
CA SER A 45 2.08 -10.64 -9.32
C SER A 45 3.23 -9.94 -8.61
N PHE A 46 3.46 -8.66 -8.91
CA PHE A 46 4.54 -7.90 -8.29
C PHE A 46 4.21 -7.43 -6.87
N VAL A 47 2.94 -7.29 -6.51
CA VAL A 47 2.55 -7.06 -5.11
C VAL A 47 3.01 -8.26 -4.28
N LYS A 48 2.72 -9.46 -4.74
CA LYS A 48 3.14 -10.70 -4.08
C LYS A 48 4.67 -10.81 -4.02
N GLU A 49 5.35 -10.55 -5.13
CA GLU A 49 6.81 -10.65 -5.20
C GLU A 49 7.48 -9.69 -4.22
N GLN A 50 7.04 -8.44 -4.18
CA GLN A 50 7.60 -7.42 -3.29
C GLN A 50 7.36 -7.79 -1.82
N LEU A 51 6.15 -8.18 -1.45
CA LEU A 51 5.83 -8.48 -0.06
C LEU A 51 6.43 -9.79 0.42
N ASN A 52 6.88 -10.66 -0.48
CA ASN A 52 7.66 -11.86 -0.15
C ASN A 52 9.16 -11.58 -0.06
N SER A 53 9.60 -10.38 -0.37
CA SER A 53 10.99 -9.96 -0.19
C SER A 53 11.13 -9.10 1.06
N SER A 54 12.38 -8.86 1.52
CA SER A 54 12.63 -8.09 2.73
C SER A 54 12.11 -6.66 2.61
N GLY A 55 11.29 -6.24 3.56
CA GLY A 55 10.72 -4.89 3.59
C GLY A 55 11.59 -3.85 4.28
N ASP A 56 12.33 -4.26 5.32
CA ASP A 56 13.17 -3.36 6.13
C ASP A 56 12.42 -2.12 6.62
N GLY A 57 11.16 -2.28 7.03
CA GLY A 57 10.34 -1.18 7.51
C GLY A 57 9.73 -0.31 6.42
N LYS A 58 9.89 -0.67 5.15
CA LYS A 58 9.34 0.11 4.03
C LYS A 58 7.82 0.00 3.93
N ILE A 59 7.26 0.93 3.19
CA ILE A 59 5.87 0.94 2.78
C ILE A 59 5.82 0.69 1.28
N LEU A 60 5.05 -0.31 0.85
CA LEU A 60 4.81 -0.55 -0.57
C LEU A 60 3.63 0.32 -1.02
N VAL A 61 3.89 1.25 -1.93
CA VAL A 61 2.85 2.10 -2.51
C VAL A 61 2.56 1.60 -3.92
N VAL A 62 1.33 1.15 -4.13
CA VAL A 62 0.89 0.48 -5.35
C VAL A 62 -0.11 1.36 -6.08
N ASP A 63 0.16 1.67 -7.34
CA ASP A 63 -0.81 2.33 -8.20
C ASP A 63 -1.40 1.34 -9.20
N ALA A 64 -2.64 0.96 -8.97
CA ALA A 64 -3.44 0.16 -9.89
C ALA A 64 -4.47 0.99 -10.63
N ASN A 65 -4.27 2.30 -10.67
CA ASN A 65 -5.14 3.26 -11.36
C ASN A 65 -6.61 3.17 -10.90
N GLY A 66 -6.83 2.84 -9.63
CA GLY A 66 -8.18 2.76 -9.06
C GLY A 66 -9.02 1.60 -9.58
N ILE A 67 -8.41 0.61 -10.21
CA ILE A 67 -9.18 -0.51 -10.79
C ILE A 67 -10.03 -1.19 -9.71
N ASP A 68 -11.29 -1.42 -10.03
CA ASP A 68 -12.28 -1.96 -9.10
C ASP A 68 -12.83 -3.33 -9.51
N THR A 69 -12.24 -3.95 -10.53
CA THR A 69 -12.70 -5.24 -11.05
C THR A 69 -12.07 -6.43 -10.34
N VAL A 70 -10.94 -6.22 -9.65
CA VAL A 70 -10.23 -7.24 -8.89
C VAL A 70 -9.64 -6.65 -7.63
N ALA A 71 -9.37 -7.52 -6.64
CA ALA A 71 -8.60 -7.16 -5.44
C ALA A 71 -7.12 -7.47 -5.69
N LEU A 72 -6.24 -6.56 -5.25
CA LEU A 72 -4.80 -6.71 -5.46
C LEU A 72 -4.08 -7.26 -4.23
N LEU A 73 -4.75 -7.34 -3.09
CA LEU A 73 -4.19 -7.85 -1.85
C LEU A 73 -5.20 -8.72 -1.15
N GLY A 74 -4.78 -9.90 -0.74
CA GLY A 74 -5.52 -10.79 0.13
C GLY A 74 -4.73 -11.12 1.37
N ASP A 75 -5.27 -12.00 2.22
CA ASP A 75 -4.69 -12.34 3.53
C ASP A 75 -3.30 -12.96 3.43
N MET A 76 -3.07 -13.86 2.50
CA MET A 76 -1.78 -14.56 2.39
C MET A 76 -0.65 -13.63 2.01
N ILE A 77 -0.89 -12.72 1.06
CA ILE A 77 0.12 -11.75 0.63
C ILE A 77 0.37 -10.71 1.73
N ALA A 78 -0.69 -10.28 2.42
CA ALA A 78 -0.55 -9.36 3.55
C ALA A 78 0.23 -9.99 4.71
N GLU A 79 -0.02 -11.26 5.03
CA GLU A 79 0.74 -12.00 6.04
C GLU A 79 2.22 -12.11 5.66
N ALA A 80 2.52 -12.35 4.39
CA ALA A 80 3.90 -12.33 3.90
C ALA A 80 4.57 -10.97 4.14
N GLY A 81 3.84 -9.88 3.93
CA GLY A 81 4.34 -8.53 4.23
C GLY A 81 4.69 -8.34 5.69
N VAL A 82 3.83 -8.80 6.60
CA VAL A 82 4.11 -8.78 8.05
C VAL A 82 5.38 -9.57 8.36
N LYS A 83 5.46 -10.79 7.86
CA LYS A 83 6.56 -11.70 8.12
C LYS A 83 7.90 -11.17 7.61
N ASN A 84 7.88 -10.44 6.51
CA ASN A 84 9.09 -9.93 5.86
C ASN A 84 9.44 -8.49 6.25
N GLY A 85 8.79 -7.93 7.26
CA GLY A 85 9.18 -6.65 7.86
C GLY A 85 8.69 -5.41 7.15
N TRP A 86 7.63 -5.49 6.36
CA TRP A 86 6.99 -4.32 5.78
C TRP A 86 6.17 -3.58 6.84
N SER A 87 6.27 -2.25 6.86
CA SER A 87 5.48 -1.42 7.78
C SER A 87 4.06 -1.19 7.30
N GLY A 88 3.87 -1.10 6.00
CA GLY A 88 2.57 -0.81 5.45
C GLY A 88 2.47 -1.03 3.96
N ILE A 89 1.26 -1.00 3.49
CA ILE A 89 0.89 -1.13 2.08
C ILE A 89 -0.16 -0.06 1.78
N VAL A 90 0.08 0.72 0.74
CA VAL A 90 -0.86 1.76 0.27
C VAL A 90 -1.21 1.42 -1.16
N ILE A 91 -2.49 1.23 -1.44
CA ILE A 91 -2.94 0.76 -2.76
C ILE A 91 -4.00 1.71 -3.32
N ASN A 92 -3.71 2.29 -4.46
CA ASN A 92 -4.72 2.94 -5.28
C ASN A 92 -5.49 1.87 -6.06
N GLY A 93 -6.33 1.17 -5.35
CA GLY A 93 -7.07 0.00 -5.79
C GLY A 93 -7.78 -0.64 -4.61
N TYR A 94 -8.17 -1.92 -4.75
CA TYR A 94 -9.01 -2.62 -3.79
C TYR A 94 -8.32 -3.86 -3.23
N ILE A 95 -8.76 -4.26 -2.03
CA ILE A 95 -8.28 -5.46 -1.33
C ILE A 95 -9.45 -6.39 -1.04
N ARG A 96 -9.15 -7.59 -0.53
CA ARG A 96 -10.15 -8.51 -0.01
C ARG A 96 -9.69 -9.07 1.35
N ASP A 97 -10.46 -9.97 1.92
CA ASP A 97 -10.15 -10.61 3.22
C ASP A 97 -9.99 -9.59 4.36
N LEU A 98 -10.86 -8.57 4.39
CA LEU A 98 -10.79 -7.48 5.36
C LEU A 98 -10.77 -7.99 6.81
N ASP A 99 -11.55 -9.02 7.13
CA ASP A 99 -11.63 -9.56 8.48
C ASP A 99 -10.26 -10.03 9.00
N ILE A 100 -9.48 -10.67 8.12
CA ILE A 100 -8.15 -11.16 8.48
C ILE A 100 -7.13 -10.01 8.43
N ILE A 101 -7.13 -9.25 7.35
CA ILE A 101 -6.18 -8.13 7.15
C ILE A 101 -6.29 -7.12 8.30
N GLY A 102 -7.50 -6.84 8.77
CA GLY A 102 -7.74 -5.93 9.89
C GLY A 102 -7.14 -6.39 11.22
N THR A 103 -6.73 -7.64 11.33
CA THR A 103 -6.07 -8.19 12.54
C THR A 103 -4.54 -8.24 12.42
N LEU A 104 -4.00 -8.02 11.24
CA LEU A 104 -2.56 -8.15 11.00
C LEU A 104 -1.79 -6.91 11.45
N ASP A 105 -0.60 -7.12 11.97
CA ASP A 105 0.28 -6.05 12.44
C ASP A 105 1.01 -5.36 11.27
N ILE A 106 0.24 -4.71 10.43
CA ILE A 106 0.72 -3.96 9.27
C ILE A 106 -0.31 -2.88 8.95
N GLY A 107 0.17 -1.72 8.47
CA GLY A 107 -0.73 -0.71 7.93
C GLY A 107 -1.21 -1.11 6.54
N VAL A 108 -2.48 -0.91 6.27
CA VAL A 108 -3.03 -1.10 4.93
C VAL A 108 -4.01 0.03 4.64
N GLN A 109 -3.74 0.77 3.59
CA GLN A 109 -4.65 1.79 3.08
C GLN A 109 -5.02 1.47 1.64
N ALA A 110 -6.31 1.48 1.34
CA ALA A 110 -6.82 1.18 0.01
C ALA A 110 -8.14 1.93 -0.22
N LEU A 111 -8.64 1.89 -1.44
CA LEU A 111 -9.91 2.53 -1.78
C LEU A 111 -11.10 1.81 -1.15
N GLY A 112 -11.00 0.52 -0.92
CA GLY A 112 -12.06 -0.28 -0.34
C GLY A 112 -11.82 -1.77 -0.57
N THR A 113 -12.89 -2.55 -0.48
CA THR A 113 -12.84 -4.01 -0.65
C THR A 113 -13.61 -4.46 -1.87
N MET A 114 -13.18 -5.56 -2.45
CA MET A 114 -13.81 -6.18 -3.61
C MET A 114 -13.40 -7.67 -3.62
N PRO A 115 -14.33 -8.61 -3.78
CA PRO A 115 -14.04 -10.02 -3.53
C PRO A 115 -13.32 -10.78 -4.65
N VAL A 116 -13.25 -10.21 -5.85
CA VAL A 116 -12.73 -10.94 -7.01
C VAL A 116 -11.21 -10.99 -7.00
N ARG A 117 -10.65 -12.18 -7.11
CA ARG A 117 -9.21 -12.40 -7.16
C ARG A 117 -8.62 -11.92 -8.49
N SER A 118 -7.42 -11.33 -8.44
CA SER A 118 -6.70 -10.98 -9.67
C SER A 118 -6.06 -12.23 -10.29
N GLU A 119 -5.90 -12.19 -11.62
CA GLU A 119 -5.11 -13.19 -12.33
C GLU A 119 -3.66 -12.71 -12.40
N LYS A 120 -2.72 -13.66 -12.21
CA LYS A 120 -1.28 -13.31 -12.23
C LYS A 120 -0.76 -13.41 -13.66
N LYS A 121 -0.32 -12.27 -14.20
CA LYS A 121 0.17 -12.11 -15.57
C LYS A 121 1.61 -11.60 -15.63
N ASN A 122 2.28 -11.43 -14.49
CA ASN A 122 3.63 -10.86 -14.37
C ASN A 122 3.76 -9.48 -15.02
N GLN A 123 2.75 -8.64 -14.83
CA GLN A 123 2.70 -7.28 -15.36
C GLN A 123 2.85 -6.26 -14.24
N GLY A 124 3.74 -5.30 -14.43
CA GLY A 124 3.98 -4.23 -13.47
C GLY A 124 5.37 -3.68 -13.58
N GLU A 125 5.59 -2.56 -12.91
CA GLU A 125 6.88 -1.87 -12.89
C GLU A 125 7.19 -1.42 -11.47
N VAL A 126 8.31 -1.91 -10.91
CA VAL A 126 8.79 -1.56 -9.57
C VAL A 126 9.73 -0.36 -9.67
N GLY A 127 9.65 0.56 -8.71
CA GLY A 127 10.60 1.67 -8.59
C GLY A 127 10.34 2.86 -9.49
N VAL A 128 9.24 2.85 -10.24
CA VAL A 128 8.87 3.97 -11.11
C VAL A 128 8.10 5.03 -10.32
N ASP A 129 8.16 6.29 -10.77
CA ASP A 129 7.32 7.34 -10.19
C ASP A 129 5.86 7.04 -10.46
N ILE A 130 5.03 7.19 -9.44
CA ILE A 130 3.59 7.00 -9.55
C ILE A 130 2.85 8.21 -8.98
N SER A 131 1.68 8.50 -9.52
CA SER A 131 0.89 9.66 -9.11
C SER A 131 -0.57 9.29 -8.94
N PHE A 132 -1.12 9.59 -7.79
CA PHE A 132 -2.55 9.52 -7.52
C PHE A 132 -2.88 10.38 -6.29
N GLY A 133 -4.15 10.73 -6.12
CA GLY A 133 -4.58 11.51 -4.97
C GLY A 133 -3.92 12.88 -4.86
N GLY A 134 -3.45 13.43 -5.98
CA GLY A 134 -2.88 14.78 -6.03
C GLY A 134 -1.40 14.87 -5.70
N ILE A 135 -0.70 13.75 -5.47
CA ILE A 135 0.74 13.76 -5.20
C ILE A 135 1.48 12.74 -6.07
N THR A 136 2.79 12.92 -6.17
CA THR A 136 3.69 11.95 -6.82
C THR A 136 4.52 11.26 -5.77
N PHE A 137 4.56 9.93 -5.85
CA PHE A 137 5.41 9.09 -5.00
C PHE A 137 6.62 8.65 -5.78
N LYS A 138 7.78 8.74 -5.12
CA LYS A 138 9.04 8.26 -5.70
C LYS A 138 9.66 7.23 -4.78
N SER A 139 10.28 6.20 -5.37
CA SER A 139 11.02 5.21 -4.60
C SER A 139 12.06 5.90 -3.72
N GLY A 140 12.08 5.59 -2.43
CA GLY A 140 12.96 6.20 -1.46
C GLY A 140 12.40 7.41 -0.73
N ASP A 141 11.23 7.91 -1.10
CA ASP A 141 10.56 8.98 -0.34
C ASP A 141 10.29 8.57 1.09
#